data_e0ea197cfef046b9c06bc7bd516acce0
#
_entry.id   e0ea197cfef046b9c06bc7bd516acce0
#
_cell.length_a   1.000
_cell.length_b   1.000
_cell.length_c   1.000
_cell.angle_alpha   90.00
_cell.angle_beta   90.00
_cell.angle_gamma   90.00
#
_symmetry.space_group_name_H-M   'P 1'
#
loop_
_entity.id
_entity.type
_entity.pdbx_description
1 polymer ?
#
loop_
_entity_poly.entity_id
_entity_poly.type
_entity_poly.pdbx_seq_one_letter_code
_entity_poly.pdbx_strand_id
1 'polypeptide(L)'
;MLETTRDASEKDAFEKGAFEKGACGQGAPERPQGTGEASAEEYYGERYADLVGAKRQVCDLVEEFMASRSGEDDLKPVVYYTARIKSPASLVEKLERLGVEGGTYEDAVALGVHDVVGVRVNCAFVDDVYEAARWLEARPEVEVVGRKDYIEHPKPNGYRSLHLIIRVKE
;
A
#
# COMPACT_ATOMS: atom_id res chain seq x y z
N MET A 1 -22.25 -29.42 5.45
CA MET A 1 -21.20 -29.45 6.47
C MET A 1 -19.90 -29.11 5.75
N LEU A 2 -19.56 -27.83 5.70
CA LEU A 2 -18.37 -27.32 5.03
C LEU A 2 -17.56 -26.58 6.09
N GLU A 3 -16.44 -27.17 6.48
CA GLU A 3 -15.49 -26.59 7.42
C GLU A 3 -14.73 -25.46 6.76
N THR A 4 -14.87 -24.27 7.31
CA THR A 4 -14.05 -23.10 6.99
C THR A 4 -12.82 -23.12 7.87
N THR A 5 -11.67 -23.42 7.29
CA THR A 5 -10.37 -23.29 7.94
C THR A 5 -10.10 -21.82 8.24
N ARG A 6 -9.95 -21.52 9.52
CA ARG A 6 -9.55 -20.22 10.06
C ARG A 6 -8.08 -19.95 9.72
N ASP A 7 -7.83 -18.91 8.96
CA ASP A 7 -6.49 -18.33 8.85
C ASP A 7 -6.21 -17.42 10.05
N ALA A 8 -5.31 -17.86 10.90
CA ALA A 8 -4.97 -17.23 12.19
C ALA A 8 -3.66 -16.44 12.15
N SER A 9 -3.11 -16.12 10.97
CA SER A 9 -1.72 -15.62 10.85
C SER A 9 -1.54 -14.15 10.45
N GLU A 10 -2.60 -13.32 10.48
CA GLU A 10 -2.47 -11.90 10.08
C GLU A 10 -2.25 -10.95 11.26
N LYS A 11 -1.74 -11.47 12.39
CA LYS A 11 -1.77 -10.72 13.66
C LYS A 11 -0.60 -9.79 13.96
N ASP A 12 0.57 -9.82 13.36
CA ASP A 12 1.72 -9.16 14.00
C ASP A 12 2.68 -8.32 13.16
N ALA A 13 2.32 -7.86 11.99
CA ALA A 13 3.27 -7.08 11.16
C ALA A 13 3.06 -5.57 11.15
N PHE A 14 2.15 -5.02 11.97
CA PHE A 14 1.75 -3.62 11.78
C PHE A 14 1.92 -2.68 12.99
N GLU A 15 2.42 -3.14 14.12
CA GLU A 15 2.73 -2.26 15.26
C GLU A 15 4.24 -2.14 15.47
N LYS A 16 4.81 -1.07 15.05
CA LYS A 16 5.91 -0.26 15.60
C LYS A 16 6.70 0.45 14.49
N GLY A 17 6.27 1.61 14.13
CA GLY A 17 7.05 2.54 13.34
C GLY A 17 6.66 3.98 13.71
N ALA A 18 7.56 4.68 14.36
CA ALA A 18 7.42 6.11 14.62
C ALA A 18 7.34 6.87 13.28
N PHE A 19 6.33 7.74 13.15
CA PHE A 19 6.03 8.45 11.94
C PHE A 19 6.69 9.83 11.92
N GLU A 20 7.48 10.10 10.91
CA GLU A 20 7.86 11.46 10.55
C GLU A 20 6.95 11.99 9.43
N LYS A 21 6.63 13.28 9.53
CA LYS A 21 5.67 13.99 8.66
C LYS A 21 6.17 14.08 7.22
N GLY A 22 5.30 13.68 6.33
CA GLY A 22 5.16 13.95 4.92
C GLY A 22 6.33 14.54 4.12
N ALA A 23 7.04 13.69 3.42
CA ALA A 23 7.68 14.02 2.15
C ALA A 23 7.75 12.73 1.34
N CYS A 24 7.26 12.78 0.12
CA CYS A 24 7.48 11.74 -0.88
C CYS A 24 8.97 11.78 -1.27
N GLY A 25 9.85 11.25 -0.44
CA GLY A 25 11.28 11.31 -0.74
C GLY A 25 12.22 10.95 0.39
N GLN A 26 11.71 10.85 1.62
CA GLN A 26 12.55 10.38 2.73
C GLN A 26 11.90 9.17 3.35
N GLY A 27 12.37 7.99 2.92
CA GLY A 27 12.10 6.74 3.60
C GLY A 27 12.46 6.89 5.09
N ALA A 28 11.67 6.25 5.96
CA ALA A 28 12.08 6.04 7.33
C ALA A 28 13.52 5.52 7.35
N PRO A 29 14.34 5.85 8.37
CA PRO A 29 15.72 5.39 8.43
C PRO A 29 15.70 3.86 8.34
N GLU A 30 16.28 3.35 7.26
CA GLU A 30 16.46 1.93 7.05
C GLU A 30 17.27 1.39 8.22
N ARG A 31 16.77 0.37 8.91
CA ARG A 31 17.61 -0.40 9.81
C ARG A 31 18.80 -0.88 8.99
N PRO A 32 20.03 -0.84 9.53
CA PRO A 32 21.18 -1.38 8.84
C PRO A 32 20.90 -2.85 8.56
N GLN A 33 20.67 -3.16 7.28
CA GLN A 33 20.41 -4.51 6.80
C GLN A 33 21.69 -5.30 6.94
N GLY A 34 21.58 -6.42 7.63
CA GLY A 34 22.65 -7.40 7.74
C GLY A 34 23.04 -7.92 6.36
N THR A 35 24.30 -8.16 6.19
CA THR A 35 25.00 -8.71 5.05
C THR A 35 24.27 -9.92 4.45
N GLY A 36 23.77 -9.79 3.20
CA GLY A 36 23.35 -10.92 2.39
C GLY A 36 21.97 -10.83 1.73
N GLU A 37 21.18 -9.78 1.97
CA GLU A 37 19.91 -9.60 1.26
C GLU A 37 20.13 -8.85 -0.06
N ALA A 38 19.60 -9.40 -1.16
CA ALA A 38 19.60 -8.72 -2.45
C ALA A 38 18.94 -7.33 -2.32
N SER A 39 19.53 -6.32 -2.98
CA SER A 39 18.91 -5.00 -3.03
C SER A 39 17.54 -5.10 -3.75
N ALA A 40 16.64 -4.16 -3.48
CA ALA A 40 15.35 -4.14 -4.17
C ALA A 40 15.54 -4.03 -5.70
N GLU A 41 16.51 -3.25 -6.16
CA GLU A 41 16.85 -3.12 -7.58
C GLU A 41 17.32 -4.43 -8.19
N GLU A 42 18.15 -5.19 -7.47
CA GLU A 42 18.63 -6.49 -7.92
C GLU A 42 17.51 -7.54 -7.98
N TYR A 43 16.63 -7.56 -6.97
CA TYR A 43 15.53 -8.52 -6.90
C TYR A 43 14.42 -8.26 -7.92
N TYR A 44 14.00 -7.01 -8.07
CA TYR A 44 12.94 -6.61 -9.01
C TYR A 44 13.47 -6.38 -10.44
N GLY A 45 14.79 -6.25 -10.62
CA GLY A 45 15.42 -6.05 -11.91
C GLY A 45 14.84 -4.85 -12.67
N GLU A 46 14.57 -5.05 -13.97
CA GLU A 46 14.01 -4.01 -14.84
C GLU A 46 12.65 -3.47 -14.34
N ARG A 47 11.89 -4.29 -13.60
CA ARG A 47 10.59 -3.90 -13.04
C ARG A 47 10.69 -2.89 -11.89
N TYR A 48 11.87 -2.72 -11.30
CA TYR A 48 12.03 -1.78 -10.19
C TYR A 48 11.70 -0.34 -10.59
N ALA A 49 12.13 0.07 -11.78
CA ALA A 49 11.82 1.41 -12.30
C ALA A 49 10.30 1.62 -12.47
N ASP A 50 9.57 0.63 -12.97
CA ASP A 50 8.11 0.68 -13.11
C ASP A 50 7.42 0.79 -11.74
N LEU A 51 7.89 0.04 -10.74
CA LEU A 51 7.36 0.10 -9.36
C LEU A 51 7.60 1.46 -8.71
N VAL A 52 8.78 2.05 -8.95
CA VAL A 52 9.11 3.41 -8.48
C VAL A 52 8.23 4.44 -9.18
N GLY A 53 8.04 4.32 -10.48
CA GLY A 53 7.16 5.17 -11.29
C GLY A 53 5.72 5.11 -10.79
N ALA A 54 5.15 3.91 -10.64
CA ALA A 54 3.80 3.70 -10.13
C ALA A 54 3.63 4.27 -8.71
N LYS A 55 4.60 4.04 -7.81
CA LYS A 55 4.59 4.63 -6.47
C LYS A 55 4.52 6.15 -6.54
N ARG A 56 5.40 6.77 -7.34
CA ARG A 56 5.45 8.23 -7.50
C ARG A 56 4.13 8.77 -8.03
N GLN A 57 3.58 8.18 -9.07
CA GLN A 57 2.33 8.62 -9.68
C GLN A 57 1.16 8.60 -8.68
N VAL A 58 1.06 7.56 -7.83
CA VAL A 58 0.03 7.52 -6.79
C VAL A 58 0.29 8.57 -5.70
N CYS A 59 1.54 8.84 -5.34
CA CYS A 59 1.88 9.91 -4.40
C CYS A 59 1.47 11.28 -4.97
N ASP A 60 1.79 11.56 -6.23
CA ASP A 60 1.44 12.81 -6.90
C ASP A 60 -0.09 13.02 -6.91
N LEU A 61 -0.87 11.96 -7.16
CA LEU A 61 -2.34 11.99 -7.06
C LEU A 61 -2.84 12.31 -5.65
N VAL A 62 -2.21 11.75 -4.61
CA VAL A 62 -2.56 12.08 -3.22
C VAL A 62 -2.24 13.55 -2.91
N GLU A 63 -1.10 14.05 -3.39
CA GLU A 63 -0.71 15.46 -3.21
C GLU A 63 -1.66 16.41 -3.94
N GLU A 64 -2.09 16.07 -5.16
CA GLU A 64 -3.12 16.82 -5.90
C GLU A 64 -4.45 16.86 -5.12
N PHE A 65 -4.88 15.72 -4.56
CA PHE A 65 -6.07 15.70 -3.71
C PHE A 65 -5.91 16.63 -2.52
N MET A 66 -4.79 16.55 -1.81
CA MET A 66 -4.49 17.42 -0.66
C MET A 66 -4.51 18.90 -1.07
N ALA A 67 -3.89 19.24 -2.21
CA ALA A 67 -3.86 20.62 -2.73
C ALA A 67 -5.26 21.10 -3.11
N SER A 68 -6.08 20.26 -3.72
CA SER A 68 -7.46 20.60 -4.13
C SER A 68 -8.40 20.89 -2.94
N ARG A 69 -8.02 20.44 -1.73
CA ARG A 69 -8.77 20.60 -0.49
C ARG A 69 -8.14 21.58 0.50
N SER A 70 -7.08 22.26 0.11
CA SER A 70 -6.49 23.34 0.88
C SER A 70 -7.37 24.59 0.72
N GLY A 71 -8.37 24.76 1.59
CA GLY A 71 -9.23 25.92 1.68
C GLY A 71 -8.87 26.81 2.86
N GLU A 72 -9.67 27.90 3.07
CA GLU A 72 -9.48 28.84 4.17
C GLU A 72 -9.73 28.23 5.57
N ASP A 73 -10.43 27.10 5.64
CA ASP A 73 -10.61 26.31 6.86
C ASP A 73 -9.41 25.36 7.04
N ASP A 74 -8.73 25.47 8.18
CA ASP A 74 -7.50 24.75 8.55
C ASP A 74 -7.65 23.20 8.66
N LEU A 75 -8.83 22.66 8.32
CA LEU A 75 -9.15 21.24 8.39
C LEU A 75 -8.63 20.52 7.12
N LYS A 76 -7.43 19.97 7.21
CA LYS A 76 -6.88 19.13 6.15
C LYS A 76 -7.48 17.73 6.20
N PRO A 77 -8.16 17.27 5.14
CA PRO A 77 -8.76 15.93 5.11
C PRO A 77 -7.73 14.83 5.24
N VAL A 78 -6.54 15.01 4.68
CA VAL A 78 -5.41 14.08 4.82
C VAL A 78 -4.43 14.62 5.86
N VAL A 79 -4.24 13.85 6.93
CA VAL A 79 -3.30 14.19 8.01
C VAL A 79 -1.87 13.89 7.58
N TYR A 80 -1.64 12.71 7.01
CA TYR A 80 -0.36 12.30 6.40
C TYR A 80 -0.59 11.08 5.49
N TYR A 81 0.39 10.81 4.65
CA TYR A 81 0.43 9.57 3.88
C TYR A 81 1.83 8.95 3.93
N THR A 82 1.92 7.66 3.67
CA THR A 82 3.17 6.93 3.52
C THR A 82 3.12 6.06 2.28
N ALA A 83 4.27 5.88 1.63
CA ALA A 83 4.38 5.06 0.43
C ALA A 83 5.60 4.15 0.51
N ARG A 84 5.45 2.91 0.08
CA ARG A 84 6.55 1.95 0.07
C ARG A 84 6.46 0.99 -1.12
N ILE A 85 7.61 0.51 -1.55
CA ILE A 85 7.74 -0.73 -2.31
C ILE A 85 8.06 -1.83 -1.28
N LYS A 86 7.40 -2.97 -1.41
CA LYS A 86 7.60 -4.11 -0.51
C LYS A 86 9.04 -4.61 -0.63
N SER A 87 9.70 -4.87 0.49
CA SER A 87 11.08 -5.41 0.45
C SER A 87 11.08 -6.83 -0.15
N PRO A 88 12.18 -7.22 -0.83
CA PRO A 88 12.34 -8.57 -1.37
C PRO A 88 12.04 -9.65 -0.34
N ALA A 89 12.64 -9.56 0.84
CA ALA A 89 12.43 -10.51 1.93
C ALA A 89 10.95 -10.65 2.32
N SER A 90 10.22 -9.51 2.42
CA SER A 90 8.78 -9.55 2.74
C SER A 90 7.93 -10.11 1.61
N LEU A 91 8.38 -9.98 0.34
CA LEU A 91 7.67 -10.58 -0.78
C LEU A 91 7.90 -12.08 -0.83
N VAL A 92 9.14 -12.53 -0.67
CA VAL A 92 9.50 -13.96 -0.60
C VAL A 92 8.73 -14.64 0.53
N GLU A 93 8.77 -14.09 1.75
CA GLU A 93 8.01 -14.63 2.89
C GLU A 93 6.49 -14.75 2.58
N LYS A 94 5.92 -13.78 1.88
CA LYS A 94 4.53 -13.86 1.45
C LYS A 94 4.29 -14.97 0.44
N LEU A 95 5.20 -15.15 -0.54
CA LEU A 95 5.10 -16.19 -1.55
C LEU A 95 5.26 -17.58 -0.93
N GLU A 96 6.17 -17.74 0.03
CA GLU A 96 6.33 -18.99 0.79
C GLU A 96 5.03 -19.36 1.54
N ARG A 97 4.35 -18.40 2.16
CA ARG A 97 3.03 -18.62 2.77
C ARG A 97 1.95 -19.01 1.76
N LEU A 98 2.11 -18.66 0.49
CA LEU A 98 1.26 -19.07 -0.61
C LEU A 98 1.72 -20.39 -1.28
N GLY A 99 2.77 -21.02 -0.75
CA GLY A 99 3.29 -22.32 -1.21
C GLY A 99 4.33 -22.24 -2.32
N VAL A 100 4.92 -21.07 -2.56
CA VAL A 100 6.00 -20.87 -3.54
C VAL A 100 7.30 -20.56 -2.82
N GLU A 101 8.21 -21.54 -2.75
CA GLU A 101 9.54 -21.39 -2.16
C GLU A 101 10.47 -20.61 -3.10
N GLY A 102 11.21 -19.64 -2.54
CA GLY A 102 12.16 -18.83 -3.31
C GLY A 102 11.51 -18.02 -4.44
N GLY A 103 10.25 -17.64 -4.28
CA GLY A 103 9.45 -17.01 -5.32
C GLY A 103 10.01 -15.67 -5.79
N THR A 104 9.73 -15.37 -7.05
CA THR A 104 10.14 -14.16 -7.76
C THR A 104 9.01 -13.12 -7.82
N TYR A 105 9.29 -11.95 -8.38
CA TYR A 105 8.26 -10.95 -8.66
C TYR A 105 7.22 -11.48 -9.69
N GLU A 106 7.67 -12.24 -10.67
CA GLU A 106 6.80 -12.86 -11.69
C GLU A 106 5.81 -13.85 -11.06
N ASP A 107 6.26 -14.63 -10.07
CA ASP A 107 5.38 -15.51 -9.30
C ASP A 107 4.34 -14.72 -8.52
N ALA A 108 4.74 -13.59 -7.94
CA ALA A 108 3.81 -12.69 -7.25
C ALA A 108 2.73 -12.14 -8.20
N VAL A 109 3.12 -11.75 -9.41
CA VAL A 109 2.17 -11.29 -10.45
C VAL A 109 1.23 -12.42 -10.86
N ALA A 110 1.76 -13.62 -11.11
CA ALA A 110 0.95 -14.79 -11.50
C ALA A 110 -0.06 -15.20 -10.43
N LEU A 111 0.29 -15.05 -9.15
CA LEU A 111 -0.60 -15.32 -8.00
C LEU A 111 -1.54 -14.17 -7.65
N GLY A 112 -1.51 -13.07 -8.41
CA GLY A 112 -2.35 -11.90 -8.13
C GLY A 112 -1.99 -11.15 -6.84
N VAL A 113 -0.72 -11.13 -6.46
CA VAL A 113 -0.24 -10.34 -5.34
C VAL A 113 -0.19 -8.86 -5.73
N HIS A 114 -1.10 -8.05 -5.21
CA HIS A 114 -1.26 -6.64 -5.59
C HIS A 114 -0.60 -5.65 -4.62
N ASP A 115 0.00 -6.12 -3.50
CA ASP A 115 0.55 -5.26 -2.45
C ASP A 115 2.07 -5.03 -2.55
N VAL A 116 2.62 -5.12 -3.76
CA VAL A 116 4.05 -4.83 -4.00
C VAL A 116 4.34 -3.34 -3.87
N VAL A 117 3.48 -2.49 -4.39
CA VAL A 117 3.48 -1.06 -4.11
C VAL A 117 2.31 -0.75 -3.19
N GLY A 118 2.56 -0.06 -2.09
CA GLY A 118 1.54 0.34 -1.14
C GLY A 118 1.65 1.82 -0.79
N VAL A 119 0.52 2.53 -0.90
CA VAL A 119 0.36 3.89 -0.39
C VAL A 119 -0.74 3.88 0.66
N ARG A 120 -0.42 4.38 1.84
CA ARG A 120 -1.37 4.53 2.94
C ARG A 120 -1.67 5.99 3.15
N VAL A 121 -2.94 6.35 3.07
CA VAL A 121 -3.44 7.69 3.34
C VAL A 121 -4.21 7.68 4.66
N ASN A 122 -3.84 8.55 5.58
CA ASN A 122 -4.51 8.69 6.87
C ASN A 122 -5.29 10.00 6.87
N CYS A 123 -6.61 9.86 6.95
CA CYS A 123 -7.54 10.98 6.94
C CYS A 123 -7.98 11.34 8.36
N ALA A 124 -8.44 12.58 8.55
CA ALA A 124 -8.94 13.07 9.83
C ALA A 124 -10.28 12.43 10.20
N PHE A 125 -11.17 12.29 9.21
CA PHE A 125 -12.51 11.74 9.40
C PHE A 125 -12.79 10.61 8.41
N VAL A 126 -13.78 9.79 8.72
CA VAL A 126 -14.23 8.67 7.85
C VAL A 126 -14.74 9.19 6.51
N ASP A 127 -15.46 10.31 6.51
CA ASP A 127 -15.99 10.90 5.28
C ASP A 127 -14.88 11.33 4.32
N ASP A 128 -13.77 11.81 4.86
CA ASP A 128 -12.57 12.17 4.06
C ASP A 128 -11.95 10.95 3.38
N VAL A 129 -12.00 9.77 4.02
CA VAL A 129 -11.52 8.52 3.41
C VAL A 129 -12.33 8.20 2.16
N TYR A 130 -13.66 8.30 2.25
CA TYR A 130 -14.54 8.04 1.13
C TYR A 130 -14.43 9.12 0.05
N GLU A 131 -14.18 10.35 0.44
CA GLU A 131 -13.97 11.45 -0.50
C GLU A 131 -12.67 11.28 -1.28
N ALA A 132 -11.56 10.97 -0.61
CA ALA A 132 -10.29 10.65 -1.25
C ALA A 132 -10.41 9.46 -2.21
N ALA A 133 -11.15 8.43 -1.82
CA ALA A 133 -11.43 7.27 -2.66
C ALA A 133 -12.20 7.67 -3.93
N ARG A 134 -13.31 8.40 -3.81
CA ARG A 134 -14.10 8.87 -4.96
C ARG A 134 -13.29 9.77 -5.89
N TRP A 135 -12.46 10.64 -5.31
CA TRP A 135 -11.59 11.52 -6.08
C TRP A 135 -10.58 10.72 -6.90
N LEU A 136 -9.97 9.70 -6.29
CA LEU A 136 -9.02 8.82 -6.97
C LEU A 136 -9.70 7.97 -8.05
N GLU A 137 -10.88 7.40 -7.76
CA GLU A 137 -11.68 6.61 -8.69
C GLU A 137 -12.12 7.41 -9.93
N ALA A 138 -12.24 8.73 -9.81
CA ALA A 138 -12.61 9.62 -10.91
C ALA A 138 -11.44 9.98 -11.85
N ARG A 139 -10.21 9.55 -11.54
CA ARG A 139 -9.04 9.87 -12.36
C ARG A 139 -8.93 8.96 -13.58
N PRO A 140 -8.71 9.51 -14.80
CA PRO A 140 -8.62 8.72 -16.01
C PRO A 140 -7.40 7.80 -16.04
N GLU A 141 -6.32 8.19 -15.36
CA GLU A 141 -5.09 7.42 -15.20
C GLU A 141 -5.20 6.28 -14.18
N VAL A 142 -6.30 6.18 -13.44
CA VAL A 142 -6.53 5.16 -12.42
C VAL A 142 -7.65 4.20 -12.84
N GLU A 143 -7.36 2.92 -12.74
CA GLU A 143 -8.34 1.85 -12.87
C GLU A 143 -8.46 1.11 -11.55
N VAL A 144 -9.62 1.16 -10.91
CA VAL A 144 -9.87 0.38 -9.68
C VAL A 144 -10.21 -1.06 -10.06
N VAL A 145 -9.33 -1.99 -9.71
CA VAL A 145 -9.48 -3.42 -9.98
C VAL A 145 -10.04 -4.20 -8.78
N GLY A 146 -10.06 -3.58 -7.60
CA GLY A 146 -10.64 -4.19 -6.40
C GLY A 146 -10.88 -3.19 -5.29
N ARG A 147 -11.91 -3.46 -4.48
CA ARG A 147 -12.28 -2.64 -3.32
C ARG A 147 -12.64 -3.53 -2.15
N LYS A 148 -12.10 -3.24 -0.96
CA LYS A 148 -12.48 -3.90 0.30
C LYS A 148 -12.75 -2.82 1.34
N ASP A 149 -13.99 -2.77 1.82
CA ASP A 149 -14.43 -1.77 2.78
C ASP A 149 -14.54 -2.38 4.18
N TYR A 150 -13.46 -2.22 4.94
CA TYR A 150 -13.41 -2.63 6.36
C TYR A 150 -13.86 -1.50 7.30
N ILE A 151 -14.30 -0.35 6.78
CA ILE A 151 -14.95 0.68 7.58
C ILE A 151 -16.40 0.27 7.80
N GLU A 152 -17.09 -0.08 6.72
CA GLU A 152 -18.48 -0.55 6.74
C GLU A 152 -18.60 -1.97 7.34
N HIS A 153 -17.63 -2.85 6.99
CA HIS A 153 -17.58 -4.23 7.45
C HIS A 153 -16.26 -4.50 8.19
N PRO A 154 -16.11 -4.06 9.46
CA PRO A 154 -14.88 -4.21 10.20
C PRO A 154 -14.48 -5.68 10.39
N LYS A 155 -13.17 -5.94 10.40
CA LYS A 155 -12.66 -7.27 10.73
C LYS A 155 -12.98 -7.63 12.21
N PRO A 156 -13.03 -8.92 12.57
CA PRO A 156 -13.32 -9.35 13.96
C PRO A 156 -12.34 -8.79 15.01
N ASN A 157 -11.12 -8.43 14.60
CA ASN A 157 -10.11 -7.80 15.45
C ASN A 157 -10.27 -6.28 15.59
N GLY A 158 -11.36 -5.70 15.06
CA GLY A 158 -11.63 -4.26 15.11
C GLY A 158 -10.92 -3.43 14.04
N TYR A 159 -10.15 -4.05 13.13
CA TYR A 159 -9.48 -3.33 12.05
C TYR A 159 -10.49 -2.66 11.12
N ARG A 160 -10.28 -1.37 10.85
CA ARG A 160 -11.10 -0.53 9.97
C ARG A 160 -10.21 0.20 8.97
N SER A 161 -10.48 0.05 7.69
CA SER A 161 -9.81 0.75 6.61
C SER A 161 -10.59 0.56 5.31
N LEU A 162 -10.45 1.47 4.36
CA LEU A 162 -10.86 1.28 2.98
C LEU A 162 -9.62 0.89 2.16
N HIS A 163 -9.68 -0.24 1.47
CA HIS A 163 -8.63 -0.70 0.58
C HIS A 163 -9.08 -0.56 -0.87
N LEU A 164 -8.28 0.12 -1.66
CA LEU A 164 -8.41 0.14 -3.11
C LEU A 164 -7.22 -0.61 -3.72
N ILE A 165 -7.51 -1.53 -4.61
CA ILE A 165 -6.51 -2.14 -5.48
C ILE A 165 -6.65 -1.43 -6.82
N ILE A 166 -5.59 -0.75 -7.23
CA ILE A 166 -5.60 0.09 -8.43
C ILE A 166 -4.53 -0.35 -9.41
N ARG A 167 -4.81 -0.11 -10.67
CA ARG A 167 -3.83 -0.14 -11.75
C ARG A 167 -3.66 1.29 -12.24
N VAL A 168 -2.43 1.73 -12.35
CA VAL A 168 -2.09 3.04 -12.91
C VAL A 168 -1.79 2.84 -14.39
N LYS A 169 -2.37 3.68 -15.24
CA LYS A 169 -2.17 3.67 -16.69
C LYS A 169 -1.03 4.63 -17.02
N GLU A 170 -0.18 4.21 -17.93
CA GLU A 170 0.82 5.09 -18.55
C GLU A 170 0.16 6.09 -19.50
#